data_b2bfd25d8c88a95172e28aaeb6557f67
#
_entry.id   b2bfd25d8c88a95172e28aaeb6557f67
#
_cell.length_a   1.000
_cell.length_b   1.000
_cell.length_c   1.000
_cell.angle_alpha   90.00
_cell.angle_beta   90.00
_cell.angle_gamma   90.00
#
_symmetry.space_group_name_H-M   'P 1'
#
loop_
_entity.id
_entity.type
_entity.pdbx_description
1 polymer ?
#
loop_
_entity_poly.entity_id
_entity_poly.type
_entity_poly.pdbx_seq_one_letter_code
_entity_poly.pdbx_strand_id
1 'polypeptide(L)'
;MWLATPYFLPTWSVRRSLRRAASKGLDVRLLLTGPRTDHPSVRYAGHRYYPRLLRAGVRIFEYQPCFLHLKMAVVDDWVSVGSCNFDHWNLRFNLEANIEALDPPLTAAVVASFERDFAQSEEVDLAHWHARPLWRRVKQRIWGWLDRLVVNFLDRRD
;
A
#
# COMPACT_ATOMS: atom_id res chain seq x y z
N MET A 1 -7.32 -11.43 -0.35
CA MET A 1 -6.86 -10.39 0.58
C MET A 1 -6.58 -9.11 -0.19
N TRP A 2 -7.30 -8.04 0.12
CA TRP A 2 -7.14 -6.74 -0.55
C TRP A 2 -6.93 -5.65 0.50
N LEU A 3 -6.08 -4.67 0.21
CA LEU A 3 -5.67 -3.61 1.12
C LEU A 3 -5.66 -2.27 0.39
N ALA A 4 -6.31 -1.26 0.96
CA ALA A 4 -6.26 0.13 0.50
C ALA A 4 -5.56 1.02 1.54
N THR A 5 -4.60 1.83 1.10
CA THR A 5 -3.94 2.81 1.96
C THR A 5 -3.39 3.98 1.14
N PRO A 6 -3.51 5.24 1.62
CA PRO A 6 -2.94 6.39 0.92
C PRO A 6 -1.42 6.40 0.96
N TYR A 7 -0.84 5.98 2.08
CA TYR A 7 0.61 6.00 2.32
C TYR A 7 1.12 4.59 2.53
N PHE A 8 1.94 4.12 1.60
CA PHE A 8 2.44 2.76 1.62
C PHE A 8 3.92 2.71 2.02
N LEU A 9 4.17 2.84 3.31
CA LEU A 9 5.49 2.66 3.93
C LEU A 9 5.46 1.50 4.94
N PRO A 10 5.14 0.28 4.48
CA PRO A 10 4.84 -0.83 5.36
C PRO A 10 6.07 -1.32 6.13
N THR A 11 5.85 -1.80 7.34
CA THR A 11 6.87 -2.46 8.16
C THR A 11 7.41 -3.73 7.47
N TRP A 12 8.54 -4.23 7.94
CA TRP A 12 9.10 -5.47 7.37
C TRP A 12 8.13 -6.66 7.52
N SER A 13 7.43 -6.77 8.66
CA SER A 13 6.47 -7.84 8.91
C SER A 13 5.29 -7.82 7.94
N VAL A 14 4.69 -6.65 7.69
CA VAL A 14 3.61 -6.48 6.71
C VAL A 14 4.08 -6.89 5.31
N ARG A 15 5.24 -6.39 4.86
CA ARG A 15 5.79 -6.76 3.54
C ARG A 15 6.06 -8.25 3.42
N ARG A 16 6.56 -8.88 4.49
CA ARG A 16 6.81 -10.33 4.50
C ARG A 16 5.51 -11.11 4.39
N SER A 17 4.48 -10.71 5.13
CA SER A 17 3.16 -11.36 5.13
C SER A 17 2.49 -11.27 3.76
N LEU A 18 2.46 -10.08 3.15
CA LEU A 18 1.92 -9.88 1.81
C LEU A 18 2.61 -10.76 0.76
N ARG A 19 3.95 -10.79 0.76
CA ARG A 19 4.71 -11.62 -0.18
C ARG A 19 4.47 -13.12 0.06
N ARG A 20 4.43 -13.54 1.33
CA ARG A 20 4.20 -14.95 1.68
C ARG A 20 2.80 -15.39 1.25
N ALA A 21 1.80 -14.55 1.42
CA ALA A 21 0.43 -14.84 0.97
C ALA A 21 0.37 -14.99 -0.56
N ALA A 22 0.91 -14.00 -1.30
CA ALA A 22 0.92 -14.04 -2.76
C ALA A 22 1.74 -15.22 -3.32
N SER A 23 2.92 -15.52 -2.76
CA SER A 23 3.73 -16.67 -3.20
C SER A 23 3.12 -18.03 -2.89
N LYS A 24 2.08 -18.10 -2.07
CA LYS A 24 1.24 -19.29 -1.86
C LYS A 24 0.04 -19.36 -2.81
N GLY A 25 -0.07 -18.46 -3.77
CA GLY A 25 -1.15 -18.41 -4.75
C GLY A 25 -2.41 -17.67 -4.30
N LEU A 26 -2.38 -16.97 -3.16
CA LEU A 26 -3.51 -16.14 -2.73
C LEU A 26 -3.60 -14.86 -3.59
N ASP A 27 -4.83 -14.44 -3.90
CA ASP A 27 -5.08 -13.15 -4.57
C ASP A 27 -4.83 -11.99 -3.60
N VAL A 28 -3.65 -11.39 -3.69
CA VAL A 28 -3.24 -10.25 -2.87
C VAL A 28 -3.20 -8.99 -3.73
N ARG A 29 -4.09 -8.03 -3.44
CA ARG A 29 -4.19 -6.76 -4.16
C ARG A 29 -3.97 -5.58 -3.23
N LEU A 30 -3.19 -4.61 -3.71
CA LEU A 30 -2.96 -3.33 -3.05
C LEU A 30 -3.59 -2.22 -3.89
N LEU A 31 -4.45 -1.42 -3.28
CA LEU A 31 -4.99 -0.19 -3.85
C LEU A 31 -4.28 0.99 -3.20
N LEU A 32 -3.48 1.71 -3.97
CA LEU A 32 -2.58 2.74 -3.49
C LEU A 32 -2.88 4.07 -4.18
N THR A 33 -2.45 5.16 -3.56
CA THR A 33 -2.56 6.50 -4.16
C THR A 33 -1.73 6.60 -5.43
N GLY A 34 -2.39 7.05 -6.51
CA GLY A 34 -1.79 7.34 -7.79
C GLY A 34 -1.04 8.69 -7.83
N PRO A 35 -0.92 9.31 -9.02
CA PRO A 35 -0.17 10.57 -9.18
C PRO A 35 -0.79 11.76 -8.44
N ARG A 36 -2.10 11.74 -8.21
CA ARG A 36 -2.81 12.78 -7.45
C ARG A 36 -2.70 12.49 -5.96
N THR A 37 -1.71 13.08 -5.30
CA THR A 37 -1.41 12.88 -3.88
C THR A 37 -0.98 14.19 -3.23
N ASP A 38 -1.28 14.35 -1.96
CA ASP A 38 -0.83 15.43 -1.08
C ASP A 38 0.65 15.30 -0.69
N HIS A 39 1.18 14.06 -0.63
CA HIS A 39 2.56 13.77 -0.27
C HIS A 39 3.32 12.98 -1.36
N PRO A 40 3.75 13.64 -2.45
CA PRO A 40 4.49 12.96 -3.54
C PRO A 40 5.76 12.25 -3.08
N SER A 41 6.45 12.78 -2.06
CA SER A 41 7.65 12.18 -1.48
C SER A 41 7.38 10.80 -0.87
N VAL A 42 6.30 10.67 -0.10
CA VAL A 42 5.86 9.42 0.52
C VAL A 42 5.53 8.38 -0.55
N ARG A 43 4.81 8.78 -1.60
CA ARG A 43 4.53 7.90 -2.74
C ARG A 43 5.82 7.39 -3.38
N TYR A 44 6.78 8.27 -3.67
CA TYR A 44 8.08 7.86 -4.25
C TYR A 44 8.89 6.95 -3.31
N ALA A 45 8.85 7.19 -2.01
CA ALA A 45 9.47 6.31 -1.02
C ALA A 45 8.82 4.91 -1.01
N GLY A 46 7.49 4.83 -1.10
CA GLY A 46 6.73 3.58 -1.19
C GLY A 46 7.05 2.75 -2.43
N HIS A 47 7.31 3.39 -3.56
CA HIS A 47 7.67 2.74 -4.81
C HIS A 47 8.88 1.78 -4.72
N ARG A 48 9.76 1.95 -3.74
CA ARG A 48 10.92 1.06 -3.53
C ARG A 48 10.52 -0.38 -3.19
N TYR A 49 9.32 -0.59 -2.69
CA TYR A 49 8.81 -1.90 -2.30
C TYR A 49 8.15 -2.66 -3.45
N TYR A 50 7.66 -1.94 -4.48
CA TYR A 50 6.91 -2.51 -5.60
C TYR A 50 7.60 -3.68 -6.29
N PRO A 51 8.89 -3.60 -6.70
CA PRO A 51 9.51 -4.69 -7.44
C PRO A 51 9.55 -6.02 -6.68
N ARG A 52 9.69 -5.97 -5.35
CA ARG A 52 9.73 -7.20 -4.53
C ARG A 52 8.33 -7.77 -4.28
N LEU A 53 7.32 -6.93 -4.22
CA LEU A 53 5.92 -7.34 -4.07
C LEU A 53 5.39 -7.92 -5.37
N LEU A 54 5.60 -7.23 -6.49
CA LEU A 54 5.20 -7.68 -7.83
C LEU A 54 5.84 -9.03 -8.20
N ARG A 55 7.15 -9.23 -7.93
CA ARG A 55 7.80 -10.54 -8.16
C ARG A 55 7.23 -11.67 -7.30
N ALA A 56 6.65 -11.36 -6.17
CA ALA A 56 6.00 -12.34 -5.31
C ALA A 56 4.53 -12.63 -5.71
N GLY A 57 4.01 -11.97 -6.75
CA GLY A 57 2.64 -12.13 -7.21
C GLY A 57 1.62 -11.17 -6.59
N VAL A 58 2.07 -10.18 -5.79
CA VAL A 58 1.17 -9.13 -5.29
C VAL A 58 0.80 -8.21 -6.45
N ARG A 59 -0.48 -7.97 -6.67
CA ARG A 59 -0.99 -7.02 -7.65
C ARG A 59 -1.10 -5.64 -7.01
N ILE A 60 -0.63 -4.61 -7.72
CA ILE A 60 -0.61 -3.22 -7.21
C ILE A 60 -1.39 -2.35 -8.18
N PHE A 61 -2.33 -1.59 -7.65
CA PHE A 61 -3.21 -0.68 -8.38
C PHE A 61 -3.00 0.74 -7.87
N GLU A 62 -2.69 1.67 -8.76
CA GLU A 62 -2.60 3.10 -8.46
C GLU A 62 -3.87 3.82 -8.88
N TYR A 63 -4.64 4.34 -7.93
CA TYR A 63 -5.91 5.04 -8.14
C TYR A 63 -5.70 6.35 -8.89
N GLN A 64 -6.47 6.59 -9.95
CA GLN A 64 -6.22 7.70 -10.88
C GLN A 64 -7.12 8.94 -10.66
N PRO A 65 -8.42 8.80 -10.28
CA PRO A 65 -9.37 9.93 -10.33
C PRO A 65 -9.05 11.09 -9.39
N CYS A 66 -8.62 10.79 -8.17
CA CYS A 66 -8.31 11.80 -7.14
C CYS A 66 -7.32 11.25 -6.11
N PHE A 67 -7.06 12.02 -5.04
CA PHE A 67 -6.29 11.52 -3.91
C PHE A 67 -7.08 10.42 -3.17
N LEU A 68 -6.55 9.21 -3.17
CA LEU A 68 -7.10 8.10 -2.43
C LEU A 68 -6.79 8.27 -0.93
N HIS A 69 -7.81 8.41 -0.10
CA HIS A 69 -7.61 8.52 1.37
C HIS A 69 -8.28 7.38 2.16
N LEU A 70 -8.48 6.23 1.51
CA LEU A 70 -9.05 5.02 2.12
C LEU A 70 -8.02 4.27 2.96
N LYS A 71 -8.46 3.71 4.09
CA LYS A 71 -7.73 2.77 4.90
C LYS A 71 -8.67 1.60 5.19
N MET A 72 -8.58 0.60 4.33
CA MET A 72 -9.46 -0.58 4.35
C MET A 72 -8.67 -1.84 4.09
N ALA A 73 -9.08 -2.92 4.70
CA ALA A 73 -8.59 -4.25 4.39
C ALA A 73 -9.76 -5.23 4.34
N VAL A 74 -9.67 -6.21 3.45
CA VAL A 74 -10.57 -7.36 3.40
C VAL A 74 -9.76 -8.64 3.25
N VAL A 75 -10.06 -9.62 4.10
CA VAL A 75 -9.45 -10.95 4.08
C VAL A 75 -10.55 -11.97 4.32
N ASP A 76 -10.91 -12.72 3.31
CA ASP A 76 -12.06 -13.61 3.32
C ASP A 76 -13.32 -12.86 3.82
N ASP A 77 -13.93 -13.25 4.95
CA ASP A 77 -15.10 -12.58 5.53
C ASP A 77 -14.76 -11.49 6.55
N TRP A 78 -13.47 -11.25 6.81
CA TRP A 78 -13.02 -10.22 7.73
C TRP A 78 -12.74 -8.90 6.99
N VAL A 79 -13.22 -7.82 7.58
CA VAL A 79 -12.96 -6.45 7.10
C VAL A 79 -12.43 -5.56 8.21
N SER A 80 -11.58 -4.62 7.84
CA SER A 80 -11.14 -3.51 8.69
C SER A 80 -11.27 -2.20 7.92
N VAL A 81 -11.92 -1.21 8.52
CA VAL A 81 -12.09 0.13 7.95
C VAL A 81 -11.85 1.15 9.05
N GLY A 82 -11.05 2.18 8.77
CA GLY A 82 -10.78 3.20 9.77
C GLY A 82 -9.83 4.29 9.35
N SER A 83 -9.15 4.87 10.34
CA SER A 83 -8.20 5.96 10.16
C SER A 83 -6.75 5.49 10.03
N CYS A 84 -6.43 4.26 10.46
CA CYS A 84 -5.07 3.76 10.54
C CYS A 84 -4.45 3.47 9.16
N ASN A 85 -3.43 4.23 8.78
CA ASN A 85 -2.62 3.90 7.62
C ASN A 85 -1.72 2.69 7.92
N PHE A 86 -1.51 1.86 6.90
CA PHE A 86 -0.60 0.71 7.00
C PHE A 86 0.86 1.14 6.81
N ASP A 87 1.29 2.16 7.55
CA ASP A 87 2.66 2.65 7.58
C ASP A 87 3.23 2.61 9.01
N HIS A 88 4.56 2.58 9.12
CA HIS A 88 5.24 2.44 10.41
C HIS A 88 5.08 3.65 11.32
N TRP A 89 4.76 4.84 10.77
CA TRP A 89 4.53 6.06 11.55
C TRP A 89 3.20 6.01 12.28
N ASN A 90 2.13 5.72 11.54
CA ASN A 90 0.78 5.66 12.11
C ASN A 90 0.68 4.55 13.14
N LEU A 91 1.24 3.37 12.85
CA LEU A 91 1.20 2.22 13.76
C LEU A 91 1.97 2.45 15.08
N ARG A 92 2.83 3.47 15.16
CA ARG A 92 3.68 3.69 16.34
C ARG A 92 3.36 4.98 17.10
N PHE A 93 2.96 6.04 16.41
CA PHE A 93 2.91 7.39 16.99
C PHE A 93 1.53 8.04 16.95
N ASN A 94 0.59 7.55 16.15
CA ASN A 94 -0.74 8.13 16.06
C ASN A 94 -1.76 7.32 16.85
N LEU A 95 -2.72 8.04 17.44
CA LEU A 95 -3.94 7.44 17.93
C LEU A 95 -4.89 7.25 16.75
N GLU A 96 -5.15 6.00 16.43
CA GLU A 96 -5.96 5.61 15.28
C GLU A 96 -7.11 4.70 15.73
N ALA A 97 -8.21 4.70 15.01
CA ALA A 97 -9.35 3.86 15.28
C ALA A 97 -9.79 3.11 14.03
N ASN A 98 -9.93 1.81 14.13
CA ASN A 98 -10.49 0.97 13.08
C ASN A 98 -11.71 0.20 13.63
N ILE A 99 -12.69 0.01 12.77
CA ILE A 99 -13.76 -0.97 12.98
C ILE A 99 -13.33 -2.25 12.28
N GLU A 100 -13.37 -3.35 13.01
CA GLU A 100 -13.12 -4.69 12.48
C GLU A 100 -14.38 -5.55 12.66
N ALA A 101 -14.73 -6.28 11.62
CA ALA A 101 -15.92 -7.12 11.62
C ALA A 101 -15.74 -8.39 10.81
N LEU A 102 -16.46 -9.43 11.23
CA LEU A 102 -16.75 -10.64 10.48
C LEU A 102 -18.23 -10.60 10.11
N ASP A 103 -18.55 -9.92 9.02
CA ASP A 103 -19.93 -9.63 8.59
C ASP A 103 -20.04 -9.77 7.07
N PRO A 104 -20.72 -10.78 6.55
CA PRO A 104 -20.80 -11.01 5.10
C PRO A 104 -21.43 -9.85 4.32
N PRO A 105 -22.53 -9.19 4.77
CA PRO A 105 -23.05 -8.00 4.09
C PRO A 105 -22.07 -6.83 4.02
N LEU A 106 -21.37 -6.54 5.11
CA LEU A 106 -20.33 -5.50 5.13
C LEU A 106 -19.16 -5.88 4.24
N THR A 107 -18.71 -7.14 4.29
CA THR A 107 -17.64 -7.66 3.42
C THR A 107 -18.00 -7.49 1.95
N ALA A 108 -19.22 -7.85 1.55
CA ALA A 108 -19.69 -7.68 0.18
C ALA A 108 -19.68 -6.20 -0.26
N ALA A 109 -20.10 -5.29 0.62
CA ALA A 109 -20.08 -3.85 0.34
C ALA A 109 -18.64 -3.31 0.18
N VAL A 110 -17.71 -3.75 1.03
CA VAL A 110 -16.28 -3.39 0.94
C VAL A 110 -15.65 -3.95 -0.31
N VAL A 111 -15.90 -5.22 -0.67
CA VAL A 111 -15.43 -5.84 -1.92
C VAL A 111 -15.94 -5.06 -3.13
N ALA A 112 -17.23 -4.74 -3.19
CA ALA A 112 -17.80 -3.94 -4.28
C ALA A 112 -17.19 -2.54 -4.37
N SER A 113 -16.79 -1.93 -3.25
CA SER A 113 -16.03 -0.68 -3.24
C SER A 113 -14.65 -0.85 -3.87
N PHE A 114 -13.89 -1.86 -3.46
CA PHE A 114 -12.58 -2.17 -4.04
C PHE A 114 -12.66 -2.43 -5.54
N GLU A 115 -13.67 -3.17 -6.01
CA GLU A 115 -13.82 -3.47 -7.44
C GLU A 115 -14.06 -2.20 -8.27
N ARG A 116 -14.91 -1.28 -7.78
CA ARG A 116 -15.11 0.02 -8.43
C ARG A 116 -13.82 0.85 -8.50
N ASP A 117 -13.03 0.82 -7.44
CA ASP A 117 -11.80 1.60 -7.36
C ASP A 117 -10.68 0.96 -8.19
N PHE A 118 -10.59 -0.37 -8.24
CA PHE A 118 -9.68 -1.08 -9.16
C PHE A 118 -9.99 -0.78 -10.63
N ALA A 119 -11.28 -0.70 -10.99
CA ALA A 119 -11.69 -0.34 -12.35
C ALA A 119 -11.27 1.08 -12.78
N GLN A 120 -11.00 1.96 -11.80
CA GLN A 120 -10.53 3.34 -12.01
C GLN A 120 -9.02 3.49 -11.76
N SER A 121 -8.31 2.40 -11.57
CA SER A 121 -6.89 2.37 -11.23
C SER A 121 -6.04 1.87 -12.39
N GLU A 122 -4.78 2.28 -12.40
CA GLU A 122 -3.76 1.71 -13.27
C GLU A 122 -3.06 0.55 -12.55
N GLU A 123 -3.15 -0.65 -13.11
CA GLU A 123 -2.41 -1.79 -12.57
C GLU A 123 -0.93 -1.67 -12.93
N VAL A 124 -0.08 -1.77 -11.92
CA VAL A 124 1.37 -1.64 -12.07
C VAL A 124 1.94 -2.96 -12.59
N ASP A 125 2.38 -2.96 -13.83
CA ASP A 125 3.10 -4.08 -14.43
C ASP A 125 4.60 -4.03 -14.17
N LEU A 126 5.23 -5.18 -13.88
CA LEU A 126 6.64 -5.30 -13.57
C LEU A 126 7.55 -4.95 -14.76
N ALA A 127 7.16 -5.28 -15.99
CA ALA A 127 7.94 -4.97 -17.19
C ALA A 127 7.96 -3.47 -17.45
N HIS A 128 6.79 -2.83 -17.44
CA HIS A 128 6.67 -1.37 -17.54
C HIS A 128 7.36 -0.66 -16.36
N TRP A 129 7.33 -1.26 -15.16
CA TRP A 129 8.05 -0.73 -14.01
C TRP A 129 9.56 -0.64 -14.24
N HIS A 130 10.16 -1.64 -14.86
CA HIS A 130 11.58 -1.65 -15.20
C HIS A 130 11.93 -0.73 -16.39
N ALA A 131 11.02 -0.53 -17.32
CA ALA A 131 11.20 0.34 -18.50
C ALA A 131 11.10 1.86 -18.20
N ARG A 132 10.76 2.24 -16.96
CA ARG A 132 10.60 3.68 -16.58
C ARG A 132 11.88 4.48 -16.80
N PRO A 133 11.74 5.79 -17.16
CA PRO A 133 12.87 6.70 -17.35
C PRO A 133 13.81 6.75 -16.14
N LEU A 134 15.11 6.85 -16.38
CA LEU A 134 16.14 6.86 -15.33
C LEU A 134 15.91 7.92 -14.25
N TRP A 135 15.44 9.11 -14.63
CA TRP A 135 15.18 10.19 -13.69
C TRP A 135 14.10 9.81 -12.63
N ARG A 136 13.06 9.07 -13.03
CA ARG A 136 12.05 8.54 -12.08
C ARG A 136 12.67 7.53 -11.12
N ARG A 137 13.60 6.71 -11.61
CA ARG A 137 14.32 5.72 -10.78
C ARG A 137 15.27 6.39 -9.78
N VAL A 138 15.96 7.46 -10.23
CA VAL A 138 16.83 8.28 -9.35
C VAL A 138 16.01 8.97 -8.28
N LYS A 139 14.91 9.64 -8.66
CA LYS A 139 14.00 10.31 -7.70
C LYS A 139 13.49 9.32 -6.63
N GLN A 140 13.07 8.14 -7.03
CA GLN A 140 12.65 7.08 -6.12
C GLN A 140 13.77 6.65 -5.15
N ARG A 141 15.02 6.52 -5.65
CA ARG A 141 16.17 6.16 -4.79
C ARG A 141 16.48 7.22 -3.76
N ILE A 142 16.45 8.50 -4.15
CA ILE A 142 16.69 9.63 -3.25
C ILE A 142 15.64 9.66 -2.14
N TRP A 143 14.36 9.66 -2.49
CA TRP A 143 13.29 9.66 -1.50
C TRP A 143 13.27 8.40 -0.63
N GLY A 144 13.55 7.23 -1.19
CA GLY A 144 13.68 5.99 -0.43
C GLY A 144 14.90 5.95 0.50
N TRP A 145 15.96 6.71 0.22
CA TRP A 145 17.11 6.87 1.08
C TRP A 145 16.81 7.85 2.22
N LEU A 146 16.20 9.00 1.91
CA LEU A 146 15.78 9.99 2.91
C LEU A 146 14.81 9.37 3.93
N ASP A 147 13.79 8.64 3.47
CA ASP A 147 12.86 7.94 4.35
C ASP A 147 13.59 6.95 5.28
N ARG A 148 14.58 6.18 4.78
CA ARG A 148 15.39 5.30 5.62
C ARG A 148 16.18 6.04 6.67
N LEU A 149 16.75 7.21 6.35
CA LEU A 149 17.48 8.01 7.34
C LEU A 149 16.57 8.50 8.46
N VAL A 150 15.40 8.97 8.11
CA VAL A 150 14.41 9.45 9.08
C VAL A 150 13.95 8.31 9.99
N VAL A 151 13.60 7.15 9.42
CA VAL A 151 13.19 5.96 10.18
C VAL A 151 14.31 5.50 11.13
N ASN A 152 15.54 5.33 10.60
CA ASN A 152 16.67 4.89 11.42
C ASN A 152 17.06 5.89 12.52
N PHE A 153 16.85 7.19 12.29
CA PHE A 153 17.11 8.21 13.30
C PHE A 153 16.12 8.13 14.46
N LEU A 154 14.88 7.81 14.17
CA LEU A 154 13.83 7.71 15.18
C LEU A 154 13.89 6.37 15.93
N ASP A 155 14.20 5.27 15.24
CA ASP A 155 14.39 3.96 15.87
C ASP A 155 15.62 3.89 16.79
N ARG A 156 16.56 4.83 16.69
CA ARG A 156 17.73 4.93 17.59
C ARG A 156 17.49 5.73 18.87
N ARG A 157 16.33 6.38 18.99
CA ARG A 157 15.98 7.21 20.16
C ARG A 157 15.16 6.46 21.22
N ASP A 158 14.84 5.21 20.97
CA ASP A 158 14.25 4.26 21.93
C ASP A 158 15.29 3.18 22.30
#